data_ba5546456d3cd344472f7adae49feebd
#
_entry.id   ba5546456d3cd344472f7adae49feebd
#
_cell.length_a   1.000
_cell.length_b   1.000
_cell.length_c   1.000
_cell.angle_alpha   90.00
_cell.angle_beta   90.00
_cell.angle_gamma   90.00
#
_symmetry.space_group_name_H-M   'P 1'
#
loop_
_entity.id
_entity.type
_entity.pdbx_description
1 polymer ?
#
loop_
_entity_poly.entity_id
_entity_poly.type
_entity_poly.pdbx_seq_one_letter_code
_entity_poly.pdbx_strand_id
1 'polypeptide(L)'
;MAKAKSKTFPKITTLPQSAFDEYCYQHILDDTTVDGITDSAFISIIGTPDCLKYWLDEENTKHWFNRNHTNVLNLEFDDLTEDREWEGHVFKAMTDEQADQVIAFVENLIREAKLLGESFKRNFYIHCRAGFSRSAAISRFLKDVYKDYFTSEFDIIPETWNQGVYRKLINAYERKHKDDD
;
A
#
# COMPACT_ATOMS: atom_id res chain seq x y z
N MET A 1 -4.43 37.53 -17.36
CA MET A 1 -4.64 36.81 -16.10
C MET A 1 -4.35 35.34 -16.31
N ALA A 2 -3.23 34.81 -15.82
CA ALA A 2 -2.91 33.40 -15.88
C ALA A 2 -3.85 32.67 -14.92
N LYS A 3 -4.66 31.72 -15.43
CA LYS A 3 -5.44 30.82 -14.58
C LYS A 3 -4.46 30.04 -13.71
N ALA A 4 -4.53 30.20 -12.38
CA ALA A 4 -3.81 29.36 -11.46
C ALA A 4 -4.14 27.89 -11.82
N LYS A 5 -3.14 27.09 -12.21
CA LYS A 5 -3.32 25.65 -12.39
C LYS A 5 -3.74 25.08 -11.04
N SER A 6 -4.93 24.53 -10.98
CA SER A 6 -5.41 23.80 -9.80
C SER A 6 -4.37 22.75 -9.45
N LYS A 7 -3.85 22.79 -8.23
CA LYS A 7 -2.91 21.80 -7.73
C LYS A 7 -3.72 20.51 -7.53
N THR A 8 -3.57 19.57 -8.44
CA THR A 8 -4.17 18.22 -8.28
C THR A 8 -3.24 17.37 -7.42
N PHE A 9 -3.77 16.86 -6.32
CA PHE A 9 -3.05 15.94 -5.45
C PHE A 9 -3.24 14.49 -5.92
N PRO A 10 -2.25 13.62 -5.68
CA PRO A 10 -2.39 12.19 -5.92
C PRO A 10 -3.59 11.61 -5.17
N LYS A 11 -4.26 10.65 -5.80
CA LYS A 11 -5.39 9.92 -5.26
C LYS A 11 -4.92 8.62 -4.59
N ILE A 12 -5.53 8.26 -3.46
CA ILE A 12 -5.38 6.95 -2.83
C ILE A 12 -6.66 6.14 -3.10
N THR A 13 -6.49 4.95 -3.64
CA THR A 13 -7.60 4.04 -3.94
C THR A 13 -7.34 2.68 -3.28
N THR A 14 -8.21 2.28 -2.37
CA THR A 14 -8.24 0.94 -1.81
C THR A 14 -9.12 0.03 -2.65
N LEU A 15 -8.65 -1.17 -2.95
CA LEU A 15 -9.32 -2.13 -3.81
C LEU A 15 -9.37 -3.52 -3.16
N PRO A 16 -10.42 -4.31 -3.41
CA PRO A 16 -10.33 -5.75 -3.24
C PRO A 16 -9.38 -6.33 -4.29
N GLN A 17 -8.80 -7.50 -4.02
CA GLN A 17 -7.82 -8.13 -4.92
C GLN A 17 -8.37 -8.32 -6.33
N SER A 18 -9.59 -8.83 -6.47
CA SER A 18 -10.22 -9.03 -7.79
C SER A 18 -10.32 -7.74 -8.62
N ALA A 19 -10.63 -6.61 -7.99
CA ALA A 19 -10.69 -5.33 -8.69
C ALA A 19 -9.29 -4.78 -9.02
N PHE A 20 -8.29 -5.08 -8.20
CA PHE A 20 -6.90 -4.75 -8.48
C PHE A 20 -6.36 -5.56 -9.67
N ASP A 21 -6.61 -6.86 -9.68
CA ASP A 21 -6.21 -7.75 -10.78
C ASP A 21 -6.88 -7.33 -12.10
N GLU A 22 -8.18 -7.01 -12.05
CA GLU A 22 -8.91 -6.48 -13.20
C GLU A 22 -8.31 -5.15 -13.70
N TYR A 23 -7.97 -4.24 -12.78
CA TYR A 23 -7.30 -2.99 -13.11
C TYR A 23 -5.97 -3.24 -13.82
N CYS A 24 -5.13 -4.12 -13.28
CA CYS A 24 -3.84 -4.46 -13.87
C CYS A 24 -4.01 -5.11 -15.25
N TYR A 25 -4.98 -6.01 -15.39
CA TYR A 25 -5.30 -6.64 -16.68
C TYR A 25 -5.73 -5.62 -17.74
N GLN A 26 -6.67 -4.74 -17.41
CA GLN A 26 -7.17 -3.71 -18.32
C GLN A 26 -6.10 -2.71 -18.77
N HIS A 27 -5.11 -2.42 -17.90
CA HIS A 27 -4.02 -1.51 -18.19
C HIS A 27 -2.76 -2.20 -18.73
N ILE A 28 -2.83 -3.52 -18.97
CA ILE A 28 -1.73 -4.34 -19.51
C ILE A 28 -0.48 -4.19 -18.62
N LEU A 29 -0.68 -4.26 -17.30
CA LEU A 29 0.40 -4.16 -16.32
C LEU A 29 0.93 -5.55 -15.98
N ASP A 30 2.24 -5.71 -16.03
CA ASP A 30 2.97 -6.88 -15.59
C ASP A 30 4.39 -6.49 -15.13
N ASP A 31 5.21 -7.46 -14.72
CA ASP A 31 6.59 -7.23 -14.29
C ASP A 31 7.51 -6.61 -15.36
N THR A 32 7.09 -6.58 -16.62
CA THR A 32 7.87 -6.01 -17.74
C THR A 32 7.45 -4.59 -18.09
N THR A 33 6.21 -4.21 -17.78
CA THR A 33 5.62 -2.92 -18.15
C THR A 33 5.53 -1.94 -16.99
N VAL A 34 5.40 -2.44 -15.75
CA VAL A 34 5.10 -1.61 -14.57
C VAL A 34 6.17 -0.56 -14.25
N ASP A 35 7.44 -0.85 -14.48
CA ASP A 35 8.55 0.10 -14.24
C ASP A 35 8.45 1.36 -15.15
N GLY A 36 7.75 1.27 -16.28
CA GLY A 36 7.47 2.40 -17.16
C GLY A 36 6.35 3.33 -16.69
N ILE A 37 5.59 2.93 -15.66
CA ILE A 37 4.46 3.70 -15.13
C ILE A 37 4.96 4.72 -14.11
N THR A 38 4.84 6.01 -14.46
CA THR A 38 5.39 7.11 -13.65
C THR A 38 4.33 7.85 -12.82
N ASP A 39 3.05 7.62 -13.09
CA ASP A 39 1.92 8.31 -12.45
C ASP A 39 1.19 7.44 -11.40
N SER A 40 1.61 6.22 -11.21
CA SER A 40 0.97 5.26 -10.31
C SER A 40 1.98 4.47 -9.47
N ALA A 41 1.57 4.11 -8.27
CA ALA A 41 2.28 3.21 -7.36
C ALA A 41 1.31 2.18 -6.78
N PHE A 42 1.80 0.98 -6.52
CA PHE A 42 0.99 -0.18 -6.17
C PHE A 42 1.50 -0.81 -4.87
N ILE A 43 0.59 -1.09 -3.94
CA ILE A 43 0.88 -1.89 -2.74
C ILE A 43 -0.06 -3.08 -2.73
N SER A 44 0.52 -4.27 -2.87
CA SER A 44 -0.18 -5.54 -2.95
C SER A 44 -0.02 -6.29 -1.63
N ILE A 45 -1.15 -6.65 -0.99
CA ILE A 45 -1.16 -7.34 0.30
C ILE A 45 -1.92 -8.65 0.16
N ILE A 46 -1.22 -9.77 0.32
CA ILE A 46 -1.83 -11.09 0.40
C ILE A 46 -1.72 -11.69 1.81
N GLY A 47 -2.41 -12.78 2.07
CA GLY A 47 -2.25 -13.55 3.30
C GLY A 47 -0.99 -14.40 3.27
N THR A 48 -0.56 -14.85 4.43
CA THR A 48 0.54 -15.81 4.54
C THR A 48 0.13 -17.17 3.97
N PRO A 49 1.09 -18.02 3.57
CA PRO A 49 0.77 -19.36 3.02
C PRO A 49 -0.11 -20.20 3.95
N ASP A 50 0.09 -20.13 5.27
CA ASP A 50 -0.72 -20.86 6.24
C ASP A 50 -2.16 -20.35 6.28
N CYS A 51 -2.36 -19.02 6.25
CA CYS A 51 -3.68 -18.41 6.19
C CYS A 51 -4.42 -18.82 4.91
N LEU A 52 -3.76 -18.71 3.77
CA LEU A 52 -4.34 -19.07 2.48
C LEU A 52 -4.73 -20.54 2.42
N LYS A 53 -3.88 -21.42 2.93
CA LYS A 53 -4.13 -22.86 3.03
C LYS A 53 -5.30 -23.19 3.98
N TYR A 54 -5.37 -22.52 5.12
CA TYR A 54 -6.47 -22.71 6.09
C TYR A 54 -7.83 -22.35 5.48
N TRP A 55 -7.89 -21.24 4.75
CA TRP A 55 -9.14 -20.78 4.13
C TRP A 55 -9.44 -21.43 2.76
N LEU A 56 -8.60 -22.36 2.28
CA LEU A 56 -8.71 -22.99 0.97
C LEU A 56 -8.84 -21.95 -0.17
N ASP A 57 -8.11 -20.85 -0.03
CA ASP A 57 -8.16 -19.72 -0.96
C ASP A 57 -7.15 -19.90 -2.08
N GLU A 58 -7.47 -20.78 -3.03
CA GLU A 58 -6.56 -21.07 -4.15
C GLU A 58 -6.47 -19.92 -5.18
N GLU A 59 -7.50 -19.06 -5.23
CA GLU A 59 -7.57 -17.99 -6.23
C GLU A 59 -6.75 -16.75 -5.87
N ASN A 60 -6.53 -16.49 -4.58
CA ASN A 60 -5.88 -15.27 -4.08
C ASN A 60 -4.50 -15.54 -3.44
N THR A 61 -3.79 -16.56 -3.94
CA THR A 61 -2.54 -17.04 -3.34
C THR A 61 -1.30 -16.32 -3.85
N LYS A 62 -1.43 -15.39 -4.80
CA LYS A 62 -0.28 -14.75 -5.47
C LYS A 62 -0.49 -13.26 -5.63
N HIS A 63 0.61 -12.53 -5.53
CA HIS A 63 0.65 -11.17 -6.01
C HIS A 63 0.49 -11.12 -7.54
N TRP A 64 -0.10 -10.04 -8.05
CA TRP A 64 -0.13 -9.79 -9.49
C TRP A 64 1.28 -9.63 -10.07
N PHE A 65 2.12 -8.83 -9.40
CA PHE A 65 3.54 -8.70 -9.74
C PHE A 65 4.36 -9.72 -8.95
N ASN A 66 5.23 -10.48 -9.62
CA ASN A 66 6.00 -11.56 -8.98
C ASN A 66 7.14 -11.04 -8.09
N ARG A 67 7.45 -9.74 -8.15
CA ARG A 67 8.52 -9.09 -7.37
C ARG A 67 8.17 -7.65 -7.05
N ASN A 68 8.93 -7.05 -6.14
CA ASN A 68 8.91 -5.61 -5.93
C ASN A 68 9.55 -4.87 -7.12
N HIS A 69 9.03 -3.68 -7.42
CA HIS A 69 9.56 -2.73 -8.38
C HIS A 69 9.73 -1.36 -7.72
N THR A 70 10.28 -0.39 -8.43
CA THR A 70 10.41 0.98 -7.91
C THR A 70 9.08 1.58 -7.49
N ASN A 71 7.99 1.19 -8.16
CA ASN A 71 6.62 1.64 -7.93
C ASN A 71 5.66 0.50 -7.49
N VAL A 72 6.19 -0.68 -7.11
CA VAL A 72 5.40 -1.83 -6.60
C VAL A 72 6.01 -2.34 -5.31
N LEU A 73 5.19 -2.49 -4.28
CA LEU A 73 5.53 -3.13 -3.02
C LEU A 73 4.59 -4.31 -2.76
N ASN A 74 5.15 -5.51 -2.68
CA ASN A 74 4.44 -6.74 -2.30
C ASN A 74 4.66 -7.03 -0.81
N LEU A 75 3.59 -7.33 -0.09
CA LEU A 75 3.59 -7.63 1.34
C LEU A 75 2.76 -8.88 1.63
N GLU A 76 3.26 -9.73 2.51
CA GLU A 76 2.58 -10.94 2.96
C GLU A 76 2.35 -10.87 4.47
N PHE A 77 1.12 -10.68 4.91
CA PHE A 77 0.70 -10.76 6.29
C PHE A 77 -0.82 -10.92 6.40
N ASP A 78 -1.28 -11.46 7.52
CA ASP A 78 -2.69 -11.73 7.76
C ASP A 78 -3.41 -10.55 8.38
N ASP A 79 -4.74 -10.55 8.32
CA ASP A 79 -5.57 -9.47 8.85
C ASP A 79 -5.74 -9.59 10.37
N LEU A 80 -4.61 -9.49 11.08
CA LEU A 80 -4.51 -9.60 12.53
C LEU A 80 -3.80 -8.38 13.13
N THR A 81 -4.00 -8.16 14.41
CA THR A 81 -3.27 -7.14 15.19
C THR A 81 -1.99 -7.69 15.80
N GLU A 82 -1.89 -9.00 15.98
CA GLU A 82 -0.75 -9.75 16.53
C GLU A 82 -0.76 -11.20 16.01
N ASP A 83 0.37 -11.86 16.03
CA ASP A 83 0.52 -13.25 15.57
C ASP A 83 -0.40 -14.18 16.37
N ARG A 84 -0.93 -15.19 15.69
CA ARG A 84 -1.84 -16.16 16.30
C ARG A 84 -1.62 -17.56 15.74
N GLU A 85 -1.62 -18.55 16.63
CA GLU A 85 -1.71 -19.95 16.26
C GLU A 85 -3.14 -20.46 16.45
N TRP A 86 -3.65 -21.17 15.46
CA TRP A 86 -4.98 -21.77 15.49
C TRP A 86 -5.01 -23.07 14.67
N GLU A 87 -5.45 -24.17 15.27
CA GLU A 87 -5.56 -25.49 14.62
C GLU A 87 -4.28 -25.94 13.90
N GLY A 88 -3.09 -25.62 14.47
CA GLY A 88 -1.80 -25.97 13.90
C GLY A 88 -1.35 -25.08 12.73
N HIS A 89 -2.06 -24.01 12.44
CA HIS A 89 -1.68 -22.97 11.46
C HIS A 89 -1.16 -21.72 12.19
N VAL A 90 -0.13 -21.10 11.63
CA VAL A 90 0.47 -19.89 12.18
C VAL A 90 0.08 -18.69 11.33
N PHE A 91 -0.79 -17.85 11.87
CA PHE A 91 -1.21 -16.61 11.25
C PHE A 91 -0.29 -15.47 11.68
N LYS A 92 0.18 -14.67 10.75
CA LYS A 92 1.17 -13.61 10.98
C LYS A 92 0.59 -12.23 10.76
N ALA A 93 0.62 -11.40 11.80
CA ALA A 93 0.35 -9.97 11.66
C ALA A 93 1.48 -9.27 10.88
N MET A 94 1.25 -8.03 10.45
CA MET A 94 2.31 -7.19 9.87
C MET A 94 3.51 -7.09 10.83
N THR A 95 4.72 -7.28 10.32
CA THR A 95 5.96 -7.11 11.12
C THR A 95 6.42 -5.65 11.12
N ASP A 96 7.37 -5.31 12.01
CA ASP A 96 7.97 -3.98 12.05
C ASP A 96 8.80 -3.72 10.78
N GLU A 97 9.49 -4.74 10.26
CA GLU A 97 10.25 -4.66 9.02
C GLU A 97 9.33 -4.38 7.81
N GLN A 98 8.15 -4.96 7.77
CA GLN A 98 7.16 -4.68 6.72
C GLN A 98 6.62 -3.26 6.84
N ALA A 99 6.42 -2.75 8.04
CA ALA A 99 6.06 -1.35 8.27
C ALA A 99 7.17 -0.42 7.78
N ASP A 100 8.45 -0.71 8.11
CA ASP A 100 9.61 0.04 7.63
C ASP A 100 9.72 0.01 6.09
N GLN A 101 9.39 -1.12 5.45
CA GLN A 101 9.32 -1.24 3.98
C GLN A 101 8.27 -0.30 3.37
N VAL A 102 7.08 -0.18 3.96
CA VAL A 102 6.05 0.76 3.51
C VAL A 102 6.55 2.20 3.59
N ILE A 103 7.15 2.60 4.73
CA ILE A 103 7.72 3.94 4.92
C ILE A 103 8.79 4.21 3.86
N ALA A 104 9.74 3.29 3.71
CA ALA A 104 10.85 3.44 2.77
C ALA A 104 10.35 3.54 1.33
N PHE A 105 9.36 2.73 0.95
CA PHE A 105 8.74 2.76 -0.38
C PHE A 105 8.14 4.14 -0.71
N VAL A 106 7.29 4.65 0.19
CA VAL A 106 6.62 5.95 -0.01
C VAL A 106 7.63 7.10 -0.07
N GLU A 107 8.59 7.13 0.85
CA GLU A 107 9.59 8.21 0.92
C GLU A 107 10.57 8.18 -0.26
N ASN A 108 10.91 6.99 -0.78
CA ASN A 108 11.72 6.87 -1.98
C ASN A 108 11.02 7.50 -3.18
N LEU A 109 9.73 7.24 -3.37
CA LEU A 109 8.93 7.84 -4.45
C LEU A 109 8.82 9.37 -4.31
N ILE A 110 8.60 9.86 -3.09
CA ILE A 110 8.55 11.31 -2.82
C ILE A 110 9.93 11.94 -3.09
N ARG A 111 11.00 11.30 -2.64
CA ARG A 111 12.38 11.76 -2.85
C ARG A 111 12.74 11.79 -4.32
N GLU A 112 12.37 10.76 -5.09
CA GLU A 112 12.59 10.72 -6.54
C GLU A 112 11.95 11.94 -7.22
N ALA A 113 10.70 12.25 -6.94
CA ALA A 113 10.03 13.42 -7.50
C ALA A 113 10.74 14.74 -7.13
N LYS A 114 11.18 14.88 -5.87
CA LYS A 114 11.93 16.05 -5.41
C LYS A 114 13.28 16.21 -6.15
N LEU A 115 14.01 15.11 -6.36
CA LEU A 115 15.30 15.13 -7.07
C LEU A 115 15.13 15.54 -8.54
N LEU A 116 14.01 15.19 -9.15
CA LEU A 116 13.65 15.59 -10.52
C LEU A 116 13.10 17.02 -10.60
N GLY A 117 12.96 17.72 -9.47
CA GLY A 117 12.34 19.05 -9.41
C GLY A 117 10.84 19.03 -9.74
N GLU A 118 10.20 17.88 -9.60
CA GLU A 118 8.79 17.68 -9.93
C GLU A 118 7.90 17.67 -8.68
N SER A 119 6.63 18.05 -8.86
CA SER A 119 5.62 17.81 -7.85
C SER A 119 5.31 16.32 -7.78
N PHE A 120 5.15 15.77 -6.58
CA PHE A 120 4.69 14.39 -6.41
C PHE A 120 3.29 14.22 -6.98
N LYS A 121 3.07 13.23 -7.88
CA LYS A 121 1.82 13.05 -8.64
C LYS A 121 1.36 11.60 -8.74
N ARG A 122 2.06 10.66 -8.09
CA ARG A 122 1.74 9.24 -8.22
C ARG A 122 0.47 8.88 -7.45
N ASN A 123 -0.55 8.39 -8.14
CA ASN A 123 -1.72 7.78 -7.52
C ASN A 123 -1.32 6.47 -6.85
N PHE A 124 -1.92 6.16 -5.71
CA PHE A 124 -1.69 4.91 -5.00
C PHE A 124 -2.89 3.98 -5.15
N TYR A 125 -2.62 2.76 -5.61
CA TYR A 125 -3.56 1.66 -5.66
C TYR A 125 -3.12 0.61 -4.65
N ILE A 126 -3.91 0.45 -3.59
CA ILE A 126 -3.56 -0.42 -2.46
C ILE A 126 -4.63 -1.47 -2.31
N HIS A 127 -4.27 -2.73 -2.41
CA HIS A 127 -5.22 -3.80 -2.24
C HIS A 127 -4.85 -4.75 -1.10
N CYS A 128 -5.86 -5.38 -0.55
CA CYS A 128 -5.78 -6.63 0.18
C CYS A 128 -6.93 -7.53 -0.32
N ARG A 129 -7.15 -8.71 0.27
CA ARG A 129 -8.19 -9.62 -0.19
C ARG A 129 -9.54 -8.93 -0.40
N ALA A 130 -10.04 -8.24 0.61
CA ALA A 130 -11.37 -7.62 0.61
C ALA A 130 -11.38 -6.09 0.39
N GLY A 131 -10.22 -5.44 0.44
CA GLY A 131 -10.10 -4.00 0.17
C GLY A 131 -10.58 -3.06 1.29
N PHE A 132 -10.81 -3.52 2.52
CA PHE A 132 -11.37 -2.67 3.58
C PHE A 132 -10.71 -2.77 4.95
N SER A 133 -9.67 -3.56 5.15
CA SER A 133 -9.00 -3.71 6.46
C SER A 133 -7.52 -3.37 6.37
N ARG A 134 -6.66 -4.27 5.90
CA ARG A 134 -5.19 -4.09 5.80
C ARG A 134 -4.83 -2.95 4.85
N SER A 135 -5.38 -2.96 3.64
CA SER A 135 -5.16 -1.90 2.65
C SER A 135 -5.71 -0.55 3.10
N ALA A 136 -6.87 -0.53 3.77
CA ALA A 136 -7.45 0.68 4.33
C ALA A 136 -6.57 1.28 5.43
N ALA A 137 -5.91 0.44 6.26
CA ALA A 137 -4.98 0.91 7.30
C ALA A 137 -3.78 1.63 6.70
N ILE A 138 -3.16 1.07 5.63
CA ILE A 138 -2.06 1.72 4.92
C ILE A 138 -2.54 3.01 4.26
N SER A 139 -3.69 2.99 3.58
CA SER A 139 -4.25 4.17 2.92
C SER A 139 -4.53 5.30 3.91
N ARG A 140 -5.09 4.97 5.07
CA ARG A 140 -5.35 5.93 6.14
C ARG A 140 -4.05 6.53 6.69
N PHE A 141 -3.05 5.69 6.95
CA PHE A 141 -1.72 6.13 7.38
C PHE A 141 -1.11 7.11 6.37
N LEU A 142 -1.14 6.82 5.07
CA LEU A 142 -0.61 7.71 4.04
C LEU A 142 -1.30 9.08 4.08
N LYS A 143 -2.61 9.09 4.22
CA LYS A 143 -3.40 10.34 4.27
C LYS A 143 -3.12 11.16 5.51
N ASP A 144 -2.94 10.53 6.66
CA ASP A 144 -2.75 11.22 7.94
C ASP A 144 -1.31 11.75 8.10
N VAL A 145 -0.31 10.96 7.70
CA VAL A 145 1.11 11.26 7.93
C VAL A 145 1.71 12.06 6.77
N TYR A 146 1.41 11.68 5.53
CA TYR A 146 1.91 12.36 4.33
C TYR A 146 0.87 13.33 3.73
N LYS A 147 0.12 14.03 4.58
CA LYS A 147 -0.98 14.94 4.21
C LYS A 147 -0.57 16.02 3.19
N ASP A 148 0.70 16.45 3.17
CA ASP A 148 1.19 17.44 2.23
C ASP A 148 1.27 16.91 0.79
N TYR A 149 1.21 15.60 0.62
CA TYR A 149 1.26 14.89 -0.66
C TYR A 149 -0.08 14.25 -1.03
N PHE A 150 -0.88 13.83 -0.05
CA PHE A 150 -2.14 13.09 -0.23
C PHE A 150 -3.31 13.85 0.40
N THR A 151 -3.86 14.82 -0.34
CA THR A 151 -5.02 15.61 0.10
C THR A 151 -6.16 15.58 -0.93
N SER A 152 -6.23 14.51 -1.72
CA SER A 152 -7.27 14.38 -2.74
C SER A 152 -8.66 14.22 -2.09
N GLU A 153 -9.65 14.94 -2.62
CA GLU A 153 -11.07 14.78 -2.27
C GLU A 153 -11.67 13.49 -2.90
N PHE A 154 -10.94 12.88 -3.83
CA PHE A 154 -11.38 11.70 -4.57
C PHE A 154 -10.79 10.39 -4.04
N ASP A 155 -10.21 10.42 -2.83
CA ASP A 155 -9.71 9.20 -2.20
C ASP A 155 -10.85 8.21 -1.92
N ILE A 156 -10.58 6.93 -2.16
CA ILE A 156 -11.49 5.83 -1.84
C ILE A 156 -10.84 5.01 -0.71
N ILE A 157 -11.11 5.42 0.52
CA ILE A 157 -10.57 4.78 1.73
C ILE A 157 -11.74 4.38 2.62
N PRO A 158 -11.94 3.08 2.92
CA PRO A 158 -12.97 2.64 3.85
C PRO A 158 -12.83 3.26 5.24
N GLU A 159 -13.95 3.44 5.93
CA GLU A 159 -13.98 4.01 7.28
C GLU A 159 -13.41 3.07 8.35
N THR A 160 -13.46 1.76 8.09
CA THR A 160 -12.91 0.72 8.98
C THR A 160 -11.55 0.27 8.47
N TRP A 161 -10.60 0.07 9.38
CA TRP A 161 -9.26 -0.40 9.05
C TRP A 161 -8.64 -1.21 10.20
N ASN A 162 -7.61 -2.01 9.89
CA ASN A 162 -6.86 -2.77 10.88
C ASN A 162 -6.02 -1.84 11.77
N GLN A 163 -6.40 -1.72 13.04
CA GLN A 163 -5.74 -0.85 14.01
C GLN A 163 -4.30 -1.30 14.34
N GLY A 164 -4.02 -2.60 14.27
CA GLY A 164 -2.67 -3.14 14.47
C GLY A 164 -1.72 -2.70 13.37
N VAL A 165 -2.13 -2.82 12.10
CA VAL A 165 -1.37 -2.36 10.94
C VAL A 165 -1.12 -0.85 11.03
N TYR A 166 -2.16 -0.06 11.28
CA TYR A 166 -2.03 1.39 11.40
C TYR A 166 -1.04 1.80 12.50
N ARG A 167 -1.14 1.19 13.70
CA ARG A 167 -0.24 1.46 14.83
C ARG A 167 1.21 1.11 14.51
N LYS A 168 1.46 -0.03 13.86
CA LYS A 168 2.82 -0.41 13.43
C LYS A 168 3.44 0.60 12.47
N LEU A 169 2.65 1.12 11.52
CA LEU A 169 3.09 2.14 10.59
C LEU A 169 3.41 3.47 11.30
N ILE A 170 2.58 3.91 12.24
CA ILE A 170 2.88 5.11 13.05
C ILE A 170 4.18 4.92 13.84
N ASN A 171 4.32 3.78 14.54
CA ASN A 171 5.53 3.51 15.31
C ASN A 171 6.79 3.46 14.44
N ALA A 172 6.70 2.88 13.24
CA ALA A 172 7.81 2.83 12.28
C ALA A 172 8.19 4.23 11.80
N TYR A 173 7.20 5.05 11.48
CA TYR A 173 7.41 6.44 11.05
C TYR A 173 8.07 7.27 12.17
N GLU A 174 7.56 7.19 13.40
CA GLU A 174 8.12 7.89 14.55
C GLU A 174 9.55 7.44 14.87
N ARG A 175 9.84 6.12 14.79
CA ARG A 175 11.22 5.62 14.97
C ARG A 175 12.19 6.22 13.95
N LYS A 176 11.77 6.31 12.70
CA LYS A 176 12.61 6.80 11.61
C LYS A 176 12.89 8.30 11.69
N HIS A 177 11.94 9.09 12.19
CA HIS A 177 12.03 10.56 12.22
C HIS A 177 12.27 11.12 13.62
N LYS A 178 12.67 10.26 14.57
CA LYS A 178 12.89 10.66 15.95
C LYS A 178 14.00 11.70 16.14
N ASP A 179 14.96 11.69 15.21
CA ASP A 179 16.15 12.58 15.29
C ASP A 179 16.02 13.81 14.36
N ASP A 180 14.87 13.99 13.70
CA ASP A 180 14.61 15.11 12.78
C ASP A 180 13.99 16.35 13.50
N ASP A 181 13.67 16.24 14.80
CA ASP A 181 13.20 17.30 15.69
C ASP A 181 14.36 17.81 16.58
#